data_3d9c315e0a2b8ed61d60a9e7aa9ef857
#
_entry.id   3d9c315e0a2b8ed61d60a9e7aa9ef857
#
_cell.length_a   1.000
_cell.length_b   1.000
_cell.length_c   1.000
_cell.angle_alpha   90.00
_cell.angle_beta   90.00
_cell.angle_gamma   90.00
#
_symmetry.space_group_name_H-M   'P 1'
#
loop_
_entity.id
_entity.type
_entity.pdbx_description
1 polymer ?
#
loop_
_entity_poly.entity_id
_entity_poly.type
_entity_poly.pdbx_seq_one_letter_code
_entity_poly.pdbx_strand_id
1 'polypeptide(L)'
;MAADALIRPTGEPSRRDWIAVMSVMLGAFMAVLDIQITNSSLKDIQGALSATLEEGSWISTSYLVAEIIMIPLTAWLVQLLSARRLAVWVSLGFLASSLLCSMAWSLESMIVFRAMQGFTGGALIPLAFTLTLIKLPEHHRAKGMALFALTATFAPSIGPTLGGWLTENFGWEYIFYINVPPGLLMIAGLMYGLEKKSAHWELLKSTDYAGIVTLGMGLGCLQVFLEEGHRKDWLESSLITGLGSVAAISLVLFVILQLSRPNPLINLNVLRERNFGLSSISSIGLGMGLYGSIYVLPLYLAQIQGYNALQIGEVIMWMGIPQLFLIPLVPLLMKV
;
A
#
# COMPACT_ATOMS: atom_id res chain seq x y z
N MET A 1 0.75 -11.57 26.97
CA MET A 1 1.55 -10.34 27.12
C MET A 1 1.45 -9.33 25.97
N ALA A 2 0.68 -9.57 24.91
CA ALA A 2 0.51 -8.58 23.83
C ALA A 2 -0.68 -7.60 24.06
N ALA A 3 -1.49 -7.81 25.07
CA ALA A 3 -2.68 -6.99 25.33
C ALA A 3 -2.41 -5.66 26.05
N ASP A 4 -1.29 -5.56 26.79
CA ASP A 4 -0.98 -4.37 27.60
C ASP A 4 -0.34 -3.21 26.79
N ALA A 5 0.01 -3.42 25.53
CA ALA A 5 0.57 -2.39 24.67
C ALA A 5 -0.49 -1.44 24.06
N LEU A 6 -1.77 -1.79 24.14
CA LEU A 6 -2.88 -0.98 23.68
C LEU A 6 -3.55 -0.29 24.86
N ILE A 7 -2.88 0.65 25.51
CA ILE A 7 -3.56 1.61 26.38
C ILE A 7 -4.58 2.33 25.49
N ARG A 8 -5.86 1.94 25.62
CA ARG A 8 -6.95 2.59 24.88
C ARG A 8 -7.02 4.04 25.36
N PRO A 9 -6.86 5.03 24.48
CA PRO A 9 -6.96 6.42 24.90
C PRO A 9 -8.39 6.67 25.43
N THR A 10 -8.48 7.06 26.70
CA THR A 10 -9.73 7.45 27.35
C THR A 10 -9.74 8.97 27.38
N GLY A 11 -10.63 9.59 26.63
CA GLY A 11 -10.75 11.06 26.59
C GLY A 11 -10.76 11.61 25.16
N GLU A 12 -10.76 12.94 25.04
CA GLU A 12 -10.67 13.61 23.74
C GLU A 12 -9.26 13.51 23.16
N PRO A 13 -9.12 13.23 21.84
CA PRO A 13 -7.82 13.12 21.20
C PRO A 13 -7.11 14.48 21.20
N SER A 14 -5.84 14.47 21.56
CA SER A 14 -5.03 15.68 21.55
C SER A 14 -4.76 16.17 20.11
N ARG A 15 -4.37 17.43 19.96
CA ARG A 15 -3.90 17.96 18.66
C ARG A 15 -2.74 17.15 18.11
N ARG A 16 -1.86 16.61 18.96
CA ARG A 16 -0.73 15.76 18.54
C ARG A 16 -1.21 14.44 17.96
N ASP A 17 -2.25 13.83 18.52
CA ASP A 17 -2.80 12.57 18.03
C ASP A 17 -3.41 12.75 16.63
N TRP A 18 -4.17 13.83 16.43
CA TRP A 18 -4.70 14.16 15.11
C TRP A 18 -3.61 14.45 14.07
N ILE A 19 -2.57 15.21 14.46
CA ILE A 19 -1.44 15.47 13.56
C ILE A 19 -0.75 14.15 13.17
N ALA A 20 -0.53 13.23 14.11
CA ALA A 20 0.06 11.93 13.81
C ALA A 20 -0.82 11.13 12.83
N VAL A 21 -2.12 11.07 13.08
CA VAL A 21 -3.08 10.35 12.21
C VAL A 21 -3.14 10.98 10.82
N MET A 22 -3.28 12.30 10.72
CA MET A 22 -3.31 12.99 9.43
C MET A 22 -2.00 12.83 8.65
N SER A 23 -0.87 12.85 9.34
CA SER A 23 0.43 12.67 8.69
C SER A 23 0.60 11.27 8.12
N VAL A 24 0.20 10.22 8.85
CA VAL A 24 0.28 8.86 8.30
C VAL A 24 -0.77 8.60 7.22
N MET A 25 -1.94 9.25 7.30
CA MET A 25 -2.94 9.22 6.22
C MET A 25 -2.39 9.86 4.94
N LEU A 26 -1.67 10.98 5.07
CA LEU A 26 -0.96 11.58 3.94
C LEU A 26 0.05 10.61 3.33
N GLY A 27 0.78 9.85 4.17
CA GLY A 27 1.70 8.81 3.69
C GLY A 27 1.00 7.68 2.94
N ALA A 28 -0.11 7.17 3.48
CA ALA A 28 -0.92 6.15 2.80
C ALA A 28 -1.49 6.68 1.47
N PHE A 29 -1.96 7.94 1.46
CA PHE A 29 -2.42 8.60 0.25
C PHE A 29 -1.31 8.68 -0.80
N MET A 30 -0.10 9.10 -0.41
CA MET A 30 1.05 9.17 -1.31
C MET A 30 1.42 7.80 -1.89
N ALA A 31 1.46 6.74 -1.06
CA ALA A 31 1.80 5.40 -1.51
C ALA A 31 0.80 4.88 -2.57
N VAL A 32 -0.50 5.06 -2.33
CA VAL A 32 -1.54 4.66 -3.29
C VAL A 32 -1.51 5.54 -4.56
N LEU A 33 -1.32 6.85 -4.39
CA LEU A 33 -1.24 7.79 -5.50
C LEU A 33 -0.05 7.50 -6.41
N ASP A 34 1.12 7.19 -5.84
CA ASP A 34 2.36 6.90 -6.55
C ASP A 34 2.22 5.73 -7.53
N ILE A 35 1.47 4.69 -7.17
CA ILE A 35 1.16 3.56 -8.05
C ILE A 35 0.41 4.05 -9.30
N GLN A 36 -0.63 4.85 -9.11
CA GLN A 36 -1.51 5.29 -10.19
C GLN A 36 -0.84 6.32 -11.11
N ILE A 37 -0.09 7.24 -10.53
CA ILE A 37 0.69 8.24 -11.29
C ILE A 37 1.75 7.52 -12.15
N THR A 38 2.48 6.56 -11.56
CA THR A 38 3.49 5.80 -12.31
C THR A 38 2.87 4.99 -13.45
N ASN A 39 1.73 4.33 -13.20
CA ASN A 39 1.05 3.54 -14.23
C ASN A 39 0.58 4.41 -15.40
N SER A 40 0.10 5.62 -15.15
CA SER A 40 -0.32 6.54 -16.22
C SER A 40 0.84 7.08 -17.05
N SER A 41 2.04 7.19 -16.46
CA SER A 41 3.26 7.69 -17.10
C SER A 41 4.19 6.59 -17.58
N LEU A 42 3.75 5.33 -17.50
CA LEU A 42 4.61 4.15 -17.74
C LEU A 42 5.23 4.16 -19.15
N LYS A 43 4.47 4.57 -20.17
CA LYS A 43 4.96 4.65 -21.56
C LYS A 43 6.08 5.65 -21.72
N ASP A 44 6.00 6.79 -21.06
CA ASP A 44 7.02 7.84 -21.14
C ASP A 44 8.29 7.40 -20.45
N ILE A 45 8.16 6.75 -19.27
CA ILE A 45 9.30 6.17 -18.56
C ILE A 45 9.97 5.07 -19.40
N GLN A 46 9.19 4.18 -20.01
CA GLN A 46 9.70 3.12 -20.92
C GLN A 46 10.47 3.74 -22.10
N GLY A 47 9.89 4.76 -22.74
CA GLY A 47 10.54 5.47 -23.84
C GLY A 47 11.86 6.12 -23.41
N ALA A 48 11.89 6.79 -22.26
CA ALA A 48 13.09 7.45 -21.73
C ALA A 48 14.21 6.45 -21.38
N LEU A 49 13.84 5.28 -20.85
CA LEU A 49 14.80 4.22 -20.47
C LEU A 49 15.06 3.21 -21.58
N SER A 50 14.54 3.44 -22.80
CA SER A 50 14.67 2.54 -23.96
C SER A 50 14.23 1.10 -23.67
N ALA A 51 13.20 0.93 -22.83
CA ALA A 51 12.65 -0.35 -22.41
C ALA A 51 11.52 -0.80 -23.33
N THR A 52 11.43 -2.10 -23.59
CA THR A 52 10.28 -2.69 -24.28
C THR A 52 9.03 -2.67 -23.40
N LEU A 53 7.85 -2.91 -23.99
CA LEU A 53 6.59 -3.00 -23.23
C LEU A 53 6.60 -4.11 -22.17
N GLU A 54 7.24 -5.25 -22.49
CA GLU A 54 7.38 -6.36 -21.54
C GLU A 54 8.32 -6.04 -20.39
N GLU A 55 9.48 -5.47 -20.70
CA GLU A 55 10.45 -5.11 -19.68
C GLU A 55 9.96 -3.99 -18.78
N GLY A 56 9.26 -3.02 -19.35
CA GLY A 56 8.76 -1.86 -18.62
C GLY A 56 7.67 -2.20 -17.61
N SER A 57 6.95 -3.32 -17.76
CA SER A 57 5.97 -3.77 -16.74
C SER A 57 6.62 -3.98 -15.37
N TRP A 58 7.89 -4.38 -15.35
CA TRP A 58 8.64 -4.60 -14.11
C TRP A 58 8.79 -3.35 -13.25
N ILE A 59 8.62 -2.16 -13.83
CA ILE A 59 8.61 -0.88 -13.08
C ILE A 59 7.46 -0.88 -12.05
N SER A 60 6.27 -1.33 -12.45
CA SER A 60 5.10 -1.45 -11.56
C SER A 60 5.15 -2.73 -10.74
N THR A 61 5.47 -3.87 -11.37
CA THR A 61 5.53 -5.18 -10.72
C THR A 61 6.51 -5.20 -9.56
N SER A 62 7.70 -4.62 -9.70
CA SER A 62 8.71 -4.59 -8.63
C SER A 62 8.25 -3.81 -7.39
N TYR A 63 7.54 -2.70 -7.59
CA TYR A 63 6.92 -1.96 -6.51
C TYR A 63 5.87 -2.80 -5.78
N LEU A 64 4.92 -3.38 -6.52
CA LEU A 64 3.81 -4.16 -5.96
C LEU A 64 4.28 -5.42 -5.23
N VAL A 65 5.31 -6.09 -5.75
CA VAL A 65 5.93 -7.26 -5.09
C VAL A 65 6.53 -6.86 -3.75
N ALA A 66 7.29 -5.78 -3.71
CA ALA A 66 7.91 -5.31 -2.48
C ALA A 66 6.87 -4.79 -1.47
N GLU A 67 5.84 -4.09 -1.96
CA GLU A 67 4.72 -3.59 -1.17
C GLU A 67 3.96 -4.72 -0.48
N ILE A 68 3.53 -5.76 -1.23
CA ILE A 68 2.71 -6.85 -0.69
C ILE A 68 3.46 -7.67 0.37
N ILE A 69 4.80 -7.77 0.26
CA ILE A 69 5.64 -8.40 1.27
C ILE A 69 5.68 -7.55 2.56
N MET A 70 5.78 -6.23 2.42
CA MET A 70 5.93 -5.33 3.55
C MET A 70 4.64 -5.14 4.36
N ILE A 71 3.47 -5.17 3.71
CA ILE A 71 2.16 -4.99 4.36
C ILE A 71 2.01 -5.87 5.62
N PRO A 72 2.08 -7.20 5.55
CA PRO A 72 1.92 -8.05 6.74
C PRO A 72 3.08 -7.94 7.74
N LEU A 73 4.27 -7.60 7.31
CA LEU A 73 5.43 -7.42 8.18
C LEU A 73 5.32 -6.17 9.03
N THR A 74 4.55 -5.18 8.62
CA THR A 74 4.42 -3.89 9.31
C THR A 74 3.98 -4.05 10.77
N ALA A 75 3.05 -4.95 11.07
CA ALA A 75 2.57 -5.17 12.43
C ALA A 75 3.68 -5.67 13.37
N TRP A 76 4.51 -6.59 12.90
CA TRP A 76 5.67 -7.09 13.63
C TRP A 76 6.74 -6.00 13.78
N LEU A 77 7.03 -5.24 12.72
CA LEU A 77 8.00 -4.15 12.75
C LEU A 77 7.59 -3.01 13.69
N VAL A 78 6.29 -2.71 13.82
CA VAL A 78 5.78 -1.74 14.81
C VAL A 78 6.10 -2.20 16.24
N GLN A 79 5.96 -3.49 16.52
CA GLN A 79 6.29 -4.04 17.84
C GLN A 79 7.81 -4.00 18.11
N LEU A 80 8.61 -4.30 17.10
CA LEU A 80 10.08 -4.33 17.17
C LEU A 80 10.67 -2.92 17.33
N LEU A 81 10.31 -2.00 16.43
CA LEU A 81 10.95 -0.68 16.31
C LEU A 81 10.22 0.46 17.03
N SER A 82 8.98 0.26 17.41
CA SER A 82 7.97 1.25 17.76
C SER A 82 7.36 1.98 16.54
N ALA A 83 6.11 2.41 16.69
CA ALA A 83 5.35 3.07 15.62
C ALA A 83 6.06 4.33 15.07
N ARG A 84 6.64 5.16 15.95
CA ARG A 84 7.35 6.39 15.52
C ARG A 84 8.59 6.07 14.69
N ARG A 85 9.44 5.18 15.18
CA ARG A 85 10.68 4.84 14.48
C ARG A 85 10.38 4.24 13.12
N LEU A 86 9.48 3.25 13.08
CA LEU A 86 9.08 2.63 11.82
C LEU A 86 8.50 3.66 10.87
N ALA A 87 7.51 4.46 11.29
CA ALA A 87 6.86 5.46 10.45
C ALA A 87 7.87 6.46 9.87
N VAL A 88 8.80 6.98 10.67
CA VAL A 88 9.81 7.93 10.19
C VAL A 88 10.80 7.25 9.23
N TRP A 89 11.28 6.03 9.53
CA TRP A 89 12.21 5.33 8.67
C TRP A 89 11.61 4.95 7.31
N VAL A 90 10.38 4.42 7.31
CA VAL A 90 9.73 4.06 6.03
C VAL A 90 9.36 5.30 5.21
N SER A 91 9.01 6.41 5.87
CA SER A 91 8.75 7.68 5.18
C SER A 91 10.02 8.27 4.55
N LEU A 92 11.14 8.25 5.27
CA LEU A 92 12.45 8.67 4.73
C LEU A 92 12.88 7.75 3.58
N GLY A 93 12.72 6.44 3.75
CA GLY A 93 13.03 5.45 2.69
C GLY A 93 12.18 5.66 1.45
N PHE A 94 10.87 5.91 1.60
CA PHE A 94 9.95 6.20 0.50
C PHE A 94 10.35 7.47 -0.26
N LEU A 95 10.70 8.55 0.45
CA LEU A 95 11.17 9.78 -0.19
C LEU A 95 12.51 9.60 -0.88
N ALA A 96 13.47 8.94 -0.23
CA ALA A 96 14.78 8.70 -0.79
C ALA A 96 14.67 7.85 -2.08
N SER A 97 13.90 6.76 -2.04
CA SER A 97 13.68 5.93 -3.23
C SER A 97 12.87 6.65 -4.31
N SER A 98 11.93 7.52 -3.95
CA SER A 98 11.23 8.38 -4.91
C SER A 98 12.22 9.31 -5.66
N LEU A 99 13.14 9.96 -4.94
CA LEU A 99 14.20 10.76 -5.55
C LEU A 99 15.15 9.90 -6.41
N LEU A 100 15.48 8.69 -5.99
CA LEU A 100 16.28 7.77 -6.79
C LEU A 100 15.55 7.35 -8.07
N CYS A 101 14.25 7.11 -8.02
CA CYS A 101 13.44 6.81 -9.20
C CYS A 101 13.48 7.96 -10.22
N SER A 102 13.38 9.23 -9.78
CA SER A 102 13.48 10.39 -10.67
C SER A 102 14.85 10.56 -11.34
N MET A 103 15.88 9.92 -10.79
CA MET A 103 17.27 9.95 -11.27
C MET A 103 17.69 8.62 -11.92
N ALA A 104 16.76 7.73 -12.21
CA ALA A 104 17.08 6.42 -12.80
C ALA A 104 17.70 6.58 -14.18
N TRP A 105 18.82 5.87 -14.41
CA TRP A 105 19.60 5.94 -15.65
C TRP A 105 19.46 4.70 -16.55
N SER A 106 18.82 3.66 -16.05
CA SER A 106 18.51 2.43 -16.77
C SER A 106 17.24 1.78 -16.21
N LEU A 107 16.68 0.84 -16.97
CA LEU A 107 15.52 0.09 -16.52
C LEU A 107 15.81 -0.68 -15.21
N GLU A 108 16.99 -1.32 -15.11
CA GLU A 108 17.39 -2.09 -13.93
C GLU A 108 17.48 -1.19 -12.69
N SER A 109 18.05 0.02 -12.83
CA SER A 109 18.11 0.99 -11.75
C SER A 109 16.69 1.41 -11.31
N MET A 110 15.80 1.66 -12.27
CA MET A 110 14.40 1.98 -11.99
C MET A 110 13.71 0.85 -11.25
N ILE A 111 13.84 -0.42 -11.69
CA ILE A 111 13.25 -1.59 -11.04
C ILE A 111 13.72 -1.71 -9.59
N VAL A 112 15.03 -1.55 -9.33
CA VAL A 112 15.58 -1.62 -7.97
C VAL A 112 15.02 -0.48 -7.10
N PHE A 113 15.00 0.74 -7.61
CA PHE A 113 14.50 1.89 -6.85
C PHE A 113 13.00 1.79 -6.60
N ARG A 114 12.22 1.26 -7.55
CA ARG A 114 10.80 0.97 -7.39
C ARG A 114 10.56 -0.12 -6.34
N ALA A 115 11.36 -1.18 -6.32
CA ALA A 115 11.28 -2.19 -5.26
C ALA A 115 11.57 -1.59 -3.87
N MET A 116 12.59 -0.72 -3.75
CA MET A 116 12.88 -0.01 -2.49
C MET A 116 11.72 0.91 -2.08
N GLN A 117 11.13 1.61 -3.05
CA GLN A 117 9.99 2.51 -2.84
C GLN A 117 8.74 1.72 -2.41
N GLY A 118 8.42 0.61 -3.08
CA GLY A 118 7.33 -0.28 -2.72
C GLY A 118 7.51 -0.92 -1.34
N PHE A 119 8.73 -1.37 -1.01
CA PHE A 119 9.03 -1.92 0.30
C PHE A 119 8.80 -0.90 1.43
N THR A 120 9.18 0.35 1.23
CA THR A 120 8.97 1.40 2.24
C THR A 120 7.55 1.94 2.21
N GLY A 121 6.95 2.13 1.03
CA GLY A 121 5.57 2.58 0.84
C GLY A 121 4.54 1.59 1.41
N GLY A 122 4.78 0.29 1.25
CA GLY A 122 3.89 -0.78 1.71
C GLY A 122 3.62 -0.79 3.21
N ALA A 123 4.50 -0.18 4.02
CA ALA A 123 4.23 -0.02 5.44
C ALA A 123 3.29 1.15 5.77
N LEU A 124 3.19 2.17 4.92
CA LEU A 124 2.44 3.40 5.21
C LEU A 124 0.94 3.14 5.34
N ILE A 125 0.39 2.25 4.52
CA ILE A 125 -1.04 1.91 4.52
C ILE A 125 -1.44 1.21 5.85
N PRO A 126 -0.83 0.09 6.27
CA PRO A 126 -1.17 -0.54 7.54
C PRO A 126 -0.79 0.31 8.75
N LEU A 127 0.23 1.18 8.66
CA LEU A 127 0.53 2.17 9.71
C LEU A 127 -0.60 3.19 9.87
N ALA A 128 -1.20 3.67 8.79
CA ALA A 128 -2.33 4.59 8.83
C ALA A 128 -3.51 3.97 9.58
N PHE A 129 -3.84 2.72 9.27
CA PHE A 129 -4.86 1.95 9.97
C PHE A 129 -4.52 1.77 11.46
N THR A 130 -3.31 1.29 11.74
CA THR A 130 -2.84 0.99 13.10
C THR A 130 -2.80 2.25 13.98
N LEU A 131 -2.25 3.36 13.49
CA LEU A 131 -2.17 4.59 14.25
C LEU A 131 -3.55 5.21 14.50
N THR A 132 -4.49 5.06 13.57
CA THR A 132 -5.88 5.46 13.79
C THR A 132 -6.49 4.72 14.99
N LEU A 133 -6.28 3.40 15.09
CA LEU A 133 -6.82 2.60 16.19
C LEU A 133 -6.13 2.87 17.53
N ILE A 134 -4.82 3.15 17.51
CA ILE A 134 -4.03 3.37 18.74
C ILE A 134 -4.19 4.79 19.27
N LYS A 135 -4.27 5.80 18.37
CA LYS A 135 -4.24 7.20 18.74
C LYS A 135 -5.63 7.81 18.94
N LEU A 136 -6.65 7.28 18.25
CA LEU A 136 -8.00 7.82 18.39
C LEU A 136 -8.85 7.00 19.38
N PRO A 137 -9.55 7.67 20.32
CA PRO A 137 -10.57 7.05 21.15
C PRO A 137 -11.67 6.42 20.31
N GLU A 138 -12.40 5.46 20.86
CA GLU A 138 -13.39 4.66 20.13
C GLU A 138 -14.41 5.51 19.37
N HIS A 139 -14.93 6.55 20.00
CA HIS A 139 -15.91 7.47 19.40
C HIS A 139 -15.36 8.36 18.26
N HIS A 140 -14.01 8.45 18.11
CA HIS A 140 -13.37 9.17 17.01
C HIS A 140 -12.80 8.22 15.93
N ARG A 141 -12.75 6.90 16.17
CA ARG A 141 -12.22 5.92 15.21
C ARG A 141 -13.00 5.91 13.91
N ALA A 142 -14.32 6.05 13.97
CA ALA A 142 -15.15 6.12 12.77
C ALA A 142 -14.72 7.29 11.85
N LYS A 143 -14.36 8.46 12.42
CA LYS A 143 -13.84 9.60 11.65
C LYS A 143 -12.47 9.29 11.04
N GLY A 144 -11.57 8.68 11.81
CA GLY A 144 -10.25 8.26 11.31
C GLY A 144 -10.36 7.21 10.19
N MET A 145 -11.26 6.24 10.35
CA MET A 145 -11.52 5.22 9.31
C MET A 145 -12.16 5.82 8.06
N ALA A 146 -13.03 6.83 8.20
CA ALA A 146 -13.56 7.58 7.06
C ALA A 146 -12.44 8.30 6.28
N LEU A 147 -11.49 8.93 6.97
CA LEU A 147 -10.31 9.54 6.32
C LEU A 147 -9.44 8.49 5.63
N PHE A 148 -9.27 7.31 6.25
CA PHE A 148 -8.53 6.20 5.63
C PHE A 148 -9.23 5.72 4.35
N ALA A 149 -10.55 5.51 4.39
CA ALA A 149 -11.32 5.12 3.22
C ALA A 149 -11.23 6.15 2.09
N LEU A 150 -11.28 7.46 2.43
CA LEU A 150 -11.08 8.54 1.48
C LEU A 150 -9.71 8.45 0.80
N THR A 151 -8.66 8.18 1.56
CA THR A 151 -7.30 7.98 1.03
C THR A 151 -7.26 6.84 0.01
N ALA A 152 -7.86 5.70 0.35
CA ALA A 152 -7.83 4.50 -0.49
C ALA A 152 -8.63 4.64 -1.80
N THR A 153 -9.60 5.55 -1.85
CA THR A 153 -10.51 5.69 -3.00
C THR A 153 -10.25 6.95 -3.82
N PHE A 154 -9.86 8.05 -3.18
CA PHE A 154 -9.61 9.32 -3.88
C PHE A 154 -8.25 9.32 -4.60
N ALA A 155 -7.21 8.73 -4.00
CA ALA A 155 -5.89 8.66 -4.64
C ALA A 155 -5.92 7.96 -6.01
N PRO A 156 -6.54 6.76 -6.16
CA PRO A 156 -6.68 6.13 -7.47
C PRO A 156 -7.47 6.96 -8.48
N SER A 157 -8.45 7.73 -8.03
CA SER A 157 -9.31 8.53 -8.92
C SER A 157 -8.58 9.71 -9.54
N ILE A 158 -7.67 10.36 -8.81
CA ILE A 158 -6.93 11.54 -9.32
C ILE A 158 -5.58 11.17 -9.93
N GLY A 159 -5.04 10.00 -9.58
CA GLY A 159 -3.69 9.57 -9.97
C GLY A 159 -3.43 9.66 -11.47
N PRO A 160 -4.26 9.03 -12.32
CA PRO A 160 -4.04 9.05 -13.77
C PRO A 160 -4.05 10.46 -14.37
N THR A 161 -4.97 11.32 -13.94
CA THR A 161 -5.06 12.71 -14.42
C THR A 161 -3.84 13.52 -13.98
N LEU A 162 -3.45 13.39 -12.71
CA LEU A 162 -2.29 14.11 -12.17
C LEU A 162 -0.98 13.61 -12.80
N GLY A 163 -0.84 12.30 -12.99
CA GLY A 163 0.34 11.70 -13.60
C GLY A 163 0.51 12.12 -15.06
N GLY A 164 -0.56 12.03 -15.85
CA GLY A 164 -0.55 12.50 -17.24
C GLY A 164 -0.21 13.98 -17.33
N TRP A 165 -0.85 14.84 -16.51
CA TRP A 165 -0.57 16.28 -16.52
C TRP A 165 0.87 16.62 -16.15
N LEU A 166 1.42 15.95 -15.14
CA LEU A 166 2.84 16.15 -14.73
C LEU A 166 3.79 15.73 -15.86
N THR A 167 3.56 14.56 -16.44
CA THR A 167 4.42 14.00 -17.48
C THR A 167 4.40 14.86 -18.74
N GLU A 168 3.23 15.32 -19.19
CA GLU A 168 3.09 16.16 -20.38
C GLU A 168 3.71 17.55 -20.21
N ASN A 169 3.62 18.15 -19.01
CA ASN A 169 4.06 19.54 -18.81
C ASN A 169 5.48 19.67 -18.27
N PHE A 170 5.98 18.68 -17.51
CA PHE A 170 7.26 18.79 -16.80
C PHE A 170 8.23 17.63 -17.08
N GLY A 171 7.72 16.49 -17.55
CA GLY A 171 8.48 15.26 -17.73
C GLY A 171 8.11 14.20 -16.68
N TRP A 172 8.43 12.94 -17.01
CA TRP A 172 8.09 11.78 -16.17
C TRP A 172 8.77 11.80 -14.79
N GLU A 173 9.91 12.44 -14.65
CA GLU A 173 10.66 12.54 -13.38
C GLU A 173 9.84 13.25 -12.30
N TYR A 174 8.98 14.20 -12.71
CA TYR A 174 8.17 15.00 -11.78
C TYR A 174 7.09 14.20 -11.07
N ILE A 175 6.69 13.02 -11.60
CA ILE A 175 5.78 12.13 -10.88
C ILE A 175 6.38 11.59 -9.58
N PHE A 176 7.72 11.56 -9.50
CA PHE A 176 8.43 11.17 -8.29
C PHE A 176 8.77 12.39 -7.41
N TYR A 177 9.12 13.53 -8.01
CA TYR A 177 9.38 14.75 -7.24
C TYR A 177 8.16 15.26 -6.49
N ILE A 178 6.94 15.03 -6.97
CA ILE A 178 5.71 15.45 -6.30
C ILE A 178 5.56 14.85 -4.90
N ASN A 179 6.22 13.72 -4.62
CA ASN A 179 6.21 13.09 -3.31
C ASN A 179 7.03 13.85 -2.25
N VAL A 180 7.94 14.74 -2.66
CA VAL A 180 8.89 15.37 -1.74
C VAL A 180 8.21 16.37 -0.80
N PRO A 181 7.43 17.37 -1.25
CA PRO A 181 6.82 18.34 -0.36
C PRO A 181 5.85 17.69 0.66
N PRO A 182 4.88 16.85 0.26
CA PRO A 182 3.97 16.23 1.22
C PRO A 182 4.68 15.19 2.10
N GLY A 183 5.73 14.53 1.60
CA GLY A 183 6.51 13.59 2.39
C GLY A 183 7.32 14.25 3.49
N LEU A 184 7.90 15.42 3.26
CA LEU A 184 8.56 16.21 4.30
C LEU A 184 7.54 16.67 5.36
N LEU A 185 6.35 17.10 4.94
CA LEU A 185 5.27 17.47 5.85
C LEU A 185 4.82 16.25 6.69
N MET A 186 4.67 15.08 6.07
CA MET A 186 4.35 13.82 6.74
C MET A 186 5.41 13.49 7.81
N ILE A 187 6.70 13.53 7.48
CA ILE A 187 7.78 13.22 8.43
C ILE A 187 7.77 14.20 9.60
N ALA A 188 7.64 15.48 9.33
CA ALA A 188 7.58 16.51 10.37
C ALA A 188 6.40 16.26 11.32
N GLY A 189 5.21 15.99 10.78
CA GLY A 189 4.02 15.71 11.57
C GLY A 189 4.13 14.40 12.38
N LEU A 190 4.72 13.33 11.82
CA LEU A 190 4.98 12.08 12.54
C LEU A 190 5.99 12.28 13.68
N MET A 191 7.04 13.06 13.45
CA MET A 191 8.03 13.37 14.49
C MET A 191 7.44 14.20 15.62
N TYR A 192 6.51 15.10 15.32
CA TYR A 192 5.82 15.91 16.31
C TYR A 192 4.73 15.13 17.06
N GLY A 193 3.90 14.37 16.34
CA GLY A 193 2.70 13.74 16.89
C GLY A 193 2.93 12.40 17.58
N LEU A 194 4.04 11.69 17.27
CA LEU A 194 4.33 10.40 17.85
C LEU A 194 5.41 10.48 18.93
N GLU A 195 5.18 9.78 20.04
CA GLU A 195 6.13 9.69 21.15
C GLU A 195 7.33 8.81 20.81
N LYS A 196 8.51 9.18 21.36
CA LYS A 196 9.70 8.34 21.29
C LYS A 196 9.56 7.16 22.25
N LYS A 197 9.51 5.94 21.71
CA LYS A 197 9.57 4.70 22.48
C LYS A 197 10.85 3.93 22.13
N SER A 198 11.37 3.14 23.07
CA SER A 198 12.51 2.25 22.81
C SER A 198 12.13 1.14 21.82
N ALA A 199 13.12 0.62 21.09
CA ALA A 199 12.94 -0.59 20.30
C ALA A 199 13.05 -1.82 21.22
N HIS A 200 12.33 -2.87 20.89
CA HIS A 200 12.30 -4.13 21.63
C HIS A 200 13.12 -5.19 20.88
N TRP A 201 14.44 -5.03 20.84
CA TRP A 201 15.34 -5.94 20.10
C TRP A 201 15.29 -7.39 20.59
N GLU A 202 14.80 -7.61 21.80
CA GLU A 202 14.60 -8.95 22.37
C GLU A 202 13.59 -9.78 21.56
N LEU A 203 12.64 -9.14 20.88
CA LEU A 203 11.68 -9.80 20.01
C LEU A 203 12.34 -10.54 18.83
N LEU A 204 13.54 -10.12 18.41
CA LEU A 204 14.29 -10.82 17.36
C LEU A 204 14.57 -12.28 17.72
N LYS A 205 14.82 -12.59 19.01
CA LYS A 205 15.12 -13.95 19.47
C LYS A 205 13.91 -14.89 19.39
N SER A 206 12.69 -14.35 19.48
CA SER A 206 11.45 -15.10 19.44
C SER A 206 10.70 -14.95 18.10
N THR A 207 11.32 -14.31 17.10
CA THR A 207 10.72 -14.03 15.81
C THR A 207 10.56 -15.30 14.98
N ASP A 208 9.42 -15.43 14.32
CA ASP A 208 9.14 -16.49 13.38
C ASP A 208 9.76 -16.20 11.99
N TYR A 209 11.09 -16.37 11.89
CA TYR A 209 11.81 -16.16 10.62
C TYR A 209 11.32 -17.06 9.49
N ALA A 210 10.93 -18.29 9.78
CA ALA A 210 10.41 -19.19 8.77
C ALA A 210 9.04 -18.70 8.25
N GLY A 211 8.19 -18.18 9.14
CA GLY A 211 6.95 -17.51 8.75
C GLY A 211 7.19 -16.28 7.88
N ILE A 212 8.17 -15.44 8.23
CA ILE A 212 8.54 -14.27 7.42
C ILE A 212 9.00 -14.68 6.01
N VAL A 213 9.91 -15.66 5.91
CA VAL A 213 10.45 -16.11 4.63
C VAL A 213 9.37 -16.77 3.78
N THR A 214 8.57 -17.68 4.34
CA THR A 214 7.52 -18.38 3.59
C THR A 214 6.42 -17.42 3.15
N LEU A 215 6.06 -16.44 3.98
CA LEU A 215 5.10 -15.40 3.61
C LEU A 215 5.65 -14.50 2.50
N GLY A 216 6.87 -14.01 2.65
CA GLY A 216 7.51 -13.13 1.67
C GLY A 216 7.68 -13.80 0.31
N MET A 217 8.21 -15.03 0.28
CA MET A 217 8.32 -15.81 -0.95
C MET A 217 6.95 -16.11 -1.56
N GLY A 218 6.00 -16.54 -0.72
CA GLY A 218 4.66 -16.89 -1.17
C GLY A 218 3.92 -15.72 -1.80
N LEU A 219 3.88 -14.57 -1.11
CA LEU A 219 3.20 -13.37 -1.62
C LEU A 219 3.96 -12.75 -2.80
N GLY A 220 5.29 -12.66 -2.74
CA GLY A 220 6.08 -12.11 -3.82
C GLY A 220 5.95 -12.92 -5.11
N CYS A 221 6.09 -14.24 -5.04
CA CYS A 221 5.90 -15.11 -6.21
C CYS A 221 4.45 -15.09 -6.72
N LEU A 222 3.45 -15.03 -5.81
CA LEU A 222 2.05 -14.92 -6.19
C LEU A 222 1.78 -13.61 -6.94
N GLN A 223 2.35 -12.49 -6.47
CA GLN A 223 2.20 -11.20 -7.12
C GLN A 223 2.74 -11.23 -8.55
N VAL A 224 3.96 -11.74 -8.75
CA VAL A 224 4.53 -11.88 -10.10
C VAL A 224 3.69 -12.83 -10.96
N PHE A 225 3.25 -13.95 -10.40
CA PHE A 225 2.40 -14.91 -11.11
C PHE A 225 1.12 -14.27 -11.62
N LEU A 226 0.45 -13.46 -10.80
CA LEU A 226 -0.81 -12.82 -11.17
C LEU A 226 -0.60 -11.63 -12.13
N GLU A 227 0.47 -10.85 -11.94
CA GLU A 227 0.75 -9.63 -12.73
C GLU A 227 1.26 -9.98 -14.13
N GLU A 228 2.21 -10.90 -14.22
CA GLU A 228 2.86 -11.25 -15.48
C GLU A 228 2.22 -12.47 -16.18
N GLY A 229 1.32 -13.19 -15.49
CA GLY A 229 0.72 -14.42 -15.99
C GLY A 229 0.05 -14.26 -17.35
N HIS A 230 -0.79 -13.23 -17.50
CA HIS A 230 -1.50 -12.98 -18.75
C HIS A 230 -0.54 -12.66 -19.92
N ARG A 231 0.53 -11.92 -19.68
CA ARG A 231 1.50 -11.55 -20.73
C ARG A 231 2.38 -12.70 -21.16
N LYS A 232 2.59 -13.67 -20.29
CA LYS A 232 3.48 -14.82 -20.49
C LYS A 232 2.72 -16.14 -20.67
N ASP A 233 1.48 -16.05 -21.11
CA ASP A 233 0.60 -17.19 -21.41
C ASP A 233 0.45 -18.20 -20.27
N TRP A 234 0.42 -17.69 -19.02
CA TRP A 234 0.13 -18.45 -17.80
C TRP A 234 0.97 -19.74 -17.67
N LEU A 235 0.30 -20.91 -17.76
CA LEU A 235 0.92 -22.21 -17.54
C LEU A 235 1.83 -22.68 -18.70
N GLU A 236 1.82 -22.01 -19.84
CA GLU A 236 2.73 -22.30 -20.96
C GLU A 236 4.15 -21.77 -20.69
N SER A 237 4.28 -20.76 -19.83
CA SER A 237 5.57 -20.25 -19.39
C SER A 237 6.12 -21.06 -18.22
N SER A 238 7.30 -21.64 -18.39
CA SER A 238 8.00 -22.36 -17.31
C SER A 238 8.32 -21.46 -16.11
N LEU A 239 8.61 -20.17 -16.35
CA LEU A 239 8.84 -19.19 -15.31
C LEU A 239 7.58 -18.96 -14.47
N ILE A 240 6.45 -18.68 -15.12
CA ILE A 240 5.17 -18.39 -14.42
C ILE A 240 4.69 -19.64 -13.68
N THR A 241 4.74 -20.81 -14.30
CA THR A 241 4.40 -22.08 -13.64
C THR A 241 5.29 -22.37 -12.43
N GLY A 242 6.60 -22.10 -12.56
CA GLY A 242 7.54 -22.20 -11.44
C GLY A 242 7.22 -21.25 -10.29
N LEU A 243 6.96 -19.98 -10.60
CA LEU A 243 6.59 -18.98 -9.58
C LEU A 243 5.26 -19.32 -8.91
N GLY A 244 4.24 -19.74 -9.68
CA GLY A 244 2.96 -20.19 -9.14
C GLY A 244 3.11 -21.39 -8.19
N SER A 245 3.97 -22.35 -8.57
CA SER A 245 4.27 -23.51 -7.72
C SER A 245 4.98 -23.11 -6.42
N VAL A 246 6.00 -22.25 -6.50
CA VAL A 246 6.69 -21.71 -5.32
C VAL A 246 5.73 -20.93 -4.44
N ALA A 247 4.86 -20.10 -5.03
CA ALA A 247 3.84 -19.36 -4.29
C ALA A 247 2.90 -20.29 -3.51
N ALA A 248 2.34 -21.30 -4.20
CA ALA A 248 1.43 -22.25 -3.59
C ALA A 248 2.10 -23.05 -2.44
N ILE A 249 3.30 -23.60 -2.67
CA ILE A 249 4.04 -24.35 -1.65
C ILE A 249 4.37 -23.45 -0.46
N SER A 250 4.89 -22.25 -0.71
CA SER A 250 5.31 -21.32 0.35
C SER A 250 4.12 -20.83 1.19
N LEU A 251 2.98 -20.53 0.57
CA LEU A 251 1.77 -20.11 1.29
C LEU A 251 1.13 -21.24 2.09
N VAL A 252 1.11 -22.46 1.55
CA VAL A 252 0.65 -23.65 2.30
C VAL A 252 1.56 -23.89 3.49
N LEU A 253 2.88 -23.86 3.30
CA LEU A 253 3.83 -24.02 4.37
C LEU A 253 3.69 -22.90 5.42
N PHE A 254 3.49 -21.64 5.00
CA PHE A 254 3.20 -20.54 5.89
C PHE A 254 1.97 -20.83 6.77
N VAL A 255 0.84 -21.23 6.18
CA VAL A 255 -0.38 -21.55 6.94
C VAL A 255 -0.13 -22.66 7.96
N ILE A 256 0.56 -23.73 7.57
CA ILE A 256 0.90 -24.84 8.47
C ILE A 256 1.76 -24.33 9.64
N LEU A 257 2.78 -23.52 9.36
CA LEU A 257 3.64 -22.95 10.38
C LEU A 257 2.88 -22.05 11.35
N GLN A 258 2.00 -21.18 10.83
CA GLN A 258 1.22 -20.24 11.67
C GLN A 258 0.19 -20.95 12.56
N LEU A 259 -0.35 -22.08 12.11
CA LEU A 259 -1.28 -22.89 12.91
C LEU A 259 -0.59 -23.78 13.95
N SER A 260 0.70 -24.13 13.71
CA SER A 260 1.45 -25.07 14.55
C SER A 260 2.31 -24.38 15.60
N ARG A 261 2.67 -23.11 15.43
CA ARG A 261 3.60 -22.41 16.32
C ARG A 261 2.91 -21.70 17.48
N PRO A 262 3.49 -21.70 18.69
CA PRO A 262 2.93 -21.01 19.85
C PRO A 262 2.96 -19.48 19.71
N ASN A 263 3.98 -18.94 19.00
CA ASN A 263 4.13 -17.50 18.74
C ASN A 263 4.17 -17.26 17.23
N PRO A 264 3.01 -17.34 16.53
CA PRO A 264 2.95 -17.13 15.10
C PRO A 264 3.16 -15.66 14.74
N LEU A 265 3.71 -15.41 13.53
CA LEU A 265 3.80 -14.06 12.96
C LEU A 265 2.42 -13.43 12.81
N ILE A 266 1.46 -14.21 12.33
CA ILE A 266 0.06 -13.85 12.14
C ILE A 266 -0.82 -14.90 12.80
N ASN A 267 -1.68 -14.49 13.73
CA ASN A 267 -2.62 -15.41 14.39
C ASN A 267 -3.80 -15.72 13.46
N LEU A 268 -3.69 -16.78 12.66
CA LEU A 268 -4.75 -17.18 11.74
C LEU A 268 -6.01 -17.73 12.46
N ASN A 269 -5.93 -18.07 13.74
CA ASN A 269 -7.11 -18.56 14.47
C ASN A 269 -8.20 -17.50 14.60
N VAL A 270 -7.87 -16.21 14.49
CA VAL A 270 -8.84 -15.10 14.50
C VAL A 270 -9.83 -15.22 13.32
N LEU A 271 -9.43 -15.82 12.19
CA LEU A 271 -10.32 -16.07 11.06
C LEU A 271 -11.49 -17.04 11.38
N ARG A 272 -11.37 -17.84 12.45
CA ARG A 272 -12.44 -18.74 12.92
C ARG A 272 -13.56 -17.97 13.62
N GLU A 273 -13.29 -16.76 14.10
CA GLU A 273 -14.33 -15.90 14.66
C GLU A 273 -15.25 -15.42 13.54
N ARG A 274 -16.55 -15.71 13.68
CA ARG A 274 -17.55 -15.47 12.63
C ARG A 274 -17.51 -14.05 12.06
N ASN A 275 -17.48 -13.05 12.95
CA ASN A 275 -17.48 -11.63 12.52
C ASN A 275 -16.21 -11.27 11.78
N PHE A 276 -15.05 -11.72 12.25
CA PHE A 276 -13.77 -11.45 11.62
C PHE A 276 -13.63 -12.17 10.27
N GLY A 277 -13.99 -13.46 10.22
CA GLY A 277 -13.93 -14.25 8.99
C GLY A 277 -14.85 -13.70 7.90
N LEU A 278 -16.11 -13.37 8.24
CA LEU A 278 -17.05 -12.76 7.29
C LEU A 278 -16.59 -11.39 6.82
N SER A 279 -16.05 -10.55 7.72
CA SER A 279 -15.50 -9.24 7.36
C SER A 279 -14.30 -9.38 6.41
N SER A 280 -13.44 -10.38 6.62
CA SER A 280 -12.30 -10.65 5.74
C SER A 280 -12.75 -11.05 4.33
N ILE A 281 -13.75 -11.94 4.22
CA ILE A 281 -14.33 -12.33 2.92
C ILE A 281 -14.99 -11.13 2.23
N SER A 282 -15.74 -10.32 2.97
CA SER A 282 -16.37 -9.10 2.45
C SER A 282 -15.33 -8.09 1.96
N SER A 283 -14.19 -7.97 2.67
CA SER A 283 -13.09 -7.09 2.27
C SER A 283 -12.41 -7.55 0.97
N ILE A 284 -12.28 -8.87 0.76
CA ILE A 284 -11.79 -9.42 -0.52
C ILE A 284 -12.74 -9.03 -1.64
N GLY A 285 -14.05 -9.26 -1.48
CA GLY A 285 -15.05 -8.90 -2.49
C GLY A 285 -15.08 -7.40 -2.78
N LEU A 286 -14.98 -6.56 -1.75
CA LEU A 286 -14.89 -5.10 -1.89
C LEU A 286 -13.63 -4.69 -2.66
N GLY A 287 -12.47 -5.27 -2.30
CA GLY A 287 -11.21 -5.00 -2.97
C GLY A 287 -11.25 -5.37 -4.46
N MET A 288 -11.74 -6.57 -4.79
CA MET A 288 -11.91 -7.02 -6.17
C MET A 288 -12.85 -6.10 -6.97
N GLY A 289 -13.98 -5.70 -6.38
CA GLY A 289 -14.93 -4.80 -7.02
C GLY A 289 -14.33 -3.41 -7.27
N LEU A 290 -13.67 -2.84 -6.28
CA LEU A 290 -13.11 -1.49 -6.34
C LEU A 290 -11.93 -1.41 -7.33
N TYR A 291 -10.92 -2.26 -7.14
CA TYR A 291 -9.73 -2.24 -8.00
C TYR A 291 -10.03 -2.78 -9.41
N GLY A 292 -10.92 -3.79 -9.53
CA GLY A 292 -11.38 -4.26 -10.81
C GLY A 292 -12.08 -3.18 -11.62
N SER A 293 -12.93 -2.37 -10.99
CA SER A 293 -13.60 -1.25 -11.64
C SER A 293 -12.62 -0.17 -12.09
N ILE A 294 -11.63 0.18 -11.23
CA ILE A 294 -10.59 1.16 -11.55
C ILE A 294 -9.73 0.70 -12.74
N TYR A 295 -9.53 -0.59 -12.91
CA TYR A 295 -8.77 -1.16 -14.02
C TYR A 295 -9.60 -1.31 -15.30
N VAL A 296 -10.79 -1.92 -15.20
CA VAL A 296 -11.61 -2.28 -16.38
C VAL A 296 -12.27 -1.07 -17.01
N LEU A 297 -12.72 -0.08 -16.21
CA LEU A 297 -13.43 1.08 -16.73
C LEU A 297 -12.58 1.92 -17.70
N PRO A 298 -11.33 2.33 -17.37
CA PRO A 298 -10.48 3.05 -18.32
C PRO A 298 -10.21 2.25 -19.60
N LEU A 299 -9.98 0.96 -19.45
CA LEU A 299 -9.72 0.07 -20.59
C LEU A 299 -10.93 0.02 -21.55
N TYR A 300 -12.12 -0.14 -21.00
CA TYR A 300 -13.37 -0.11 -21.77
C TYR A 300 -13.56 1.24 -22.47
N LEU A 301 -13.36 2.35 -21.76
CA LEU A 301 -13.51 3.70 -22.32
C LEU A 301 -12.51 3.96 -23.44
N ALA A 302 -11.26 3.50 -23.29
CA ALA A 302 -10.23 3.66 -24.31
C ALA A 302 -10.47 2.78 -25.54
N GLN A 303 -10.72 1.47 -25.33
CA GLN A 303 -10.73 0.49 -26.42
C GLN A 303 -12.07 0.40 -27.12
N ILE A 304 -13.19 0.56 -26.41
CA ILE A 304 -14.54 0.39 -26.96
C ILE A 304 -15.17 1.74 -27.30
N GLN A 305 -15.04 2.74 -26.41
CA GLN A 305 -15.63 4.06 -26.61
C GLN A 305 -14.70 5.03 -27.37
N GLY A 306 -13.42 4.70 -27.53
CA GLY A 306 -12.44 5.53 -28.22
C GLY A 306 -12.09 6.83 -27.48
N TYR A 307 -12.31 6.89 -26.15
CA TYR A 307 -12.03 8.07 -25.34
C TYR A 307 -10.53 8.31 -25.23
N ASN A 308 -10.13 9.58 -25.27
CA ASN A 308 -8.76 9.98 -24.96
C ASN A 308 -8.50 10.01 -23.43
N ALA A 309 -7.24 10.15 -23.05
CA ALA A 309 -6.83 10.10 -21.66
C ALA A 309 -7.54 11.16 -20.78
N LEU A 310 -7.79 12.37 -21.30
CA LEU A 310 -8.49 13.42 -20.58
C LEU A 310 -9.95 13.03 -20.29
N GLN A 311 -10.68 12.56 -21.32
CA GLN A 311 -12.07 12.11 -21.20
C GLN A 311 -12.20 10.94 -20.23
N ILE A 312 -11.25 10.00 -20.26
CA ILE A 312 -11.19 8.88 -19.30
C ILE A 312 -11.01 9.42 -17.89
N GLY A 313 -10.08 10.37 -17.69
CA GLY A 313 -9.84 11.01 -16.41
C GLY A 313 -11.08 11.73 -15.86
N GLU A 314 -11.83 12.43 -16.71
CA GLU A 314 -13.09 13.08 -16.34
C GLU A 314 -14.15 12.08 -15.86
N VAL A 315 -14.29 10.94 -16.52
CA VAL A 315 -15.23 9.88 -16.09
C VAL A 315 -14.80 9.25 -14.76
N ILE A 316 -13.52 8.92 -14.61
CA ILE A 316 -13.00 8.29 -13.40
C ILE A 316 -13.10 9.22 -12.20
N MET A 317 -12.90 10.51 -12.38
CA MET A 317 -13.02 11.50 -11.31
C MET A 317 -14.39 11.46 -10.63
N TRP A 318 -15.46 11.11 -11.36
CA TRP A 318 -16.80 10.94 -10.80
C TRP A 318 -16.93 9.73 -9.86
N MET A 319 -16.00 8.79 -9.88
CA MET A 319 -15.93 7.73 -8.86
C MET A 319 -15.45 8.26 -7.51
N GLY A 320 -14.57 9.27 -7.51
CA GLY A 320 -14.00 9.86 -6.30
C GLY A 320 -14.81 11.02 -5.71
N ILE A 321 -15.36 11.89 -6.53
CA ILE A 321 -16.06 13.10 -6.08
C ILE A 321 -17.20 12.84 -5.09
N PRO A 322 -18.15 11.90 -5.34
CA PRO A 322 -19.21 11.62 -4.39
C PRO A 322 -18.70 11.14 -3.03
N GLN A 323 -17.56 10.47 -3.00
CA GLN A 323 -16.96 9.95 -1.78
C GLN A 323 -16.47 11.05 -0.85
N LEU A 324 -16.03 12.20 -1.39
CA LEU A 324 -15.66 13.38 -0.59
C LEU A 324 -16.83 13.86 0.28
N PHE A 325 -18.07 13.68 -0.19
CA PHE A 325 -19.29 14.09 0.51
C PHE A 325 -19.88 12.95 1.35
N LEU A 326 -19.86 11.72 0.85
CA LEU A 326 -20.49 10.57 1.51
C LEU A 326 -19.65 10.03 2.68
N ILE A 327 -18.34 9.94 2.53
CA ILE A 327 -17.47 9.37 3.57
C ILE A 327 -17.55 10.16 4.90
N PRO A 328 -17.56 11.50 4.92
CA PRO A 328 -17.77 12.25 6.15
C PRO A 328 -19.12 12.03 6.84
N LEU A 329 -20.13 11.56 6.10
CA LEU A 329 -21.46 11.25 6.65
C LEU A 329 -21.50 9.88 7.33
N VAL A 330 -20.61 8.96 7.00
CA VAL A 330 -20.55 7.60 7.58
C VAL A 330 -20.54 7.62 9.11
N PRO A 331 -19.71 8.43 9.82
CA PRO A 331 -19.73 8.48 11.27
C PRO A 331 -21.04 8.98 11.87
N LEU A 332 -21.82 9.76 11.12
CA LEU A 332 -23.15 10.22 11.54
C LEU A 332 -24.20 9.09 11.40
N LEU A 333 -24.12 8.32 10.30
CA LEU A 333 -25.01 7.18 10.06
C LEU A 333 -24.74 6.00 11.00
N MET A 334 -23.49 5.83 11.44
CA MET A 334 -23.12 4.78 12.40
C MET A 334 -23.59 5.04 13.84
N LYS A 335 -24.12 6.24 14.13
CA LYS A 335 -24.66 6.59 15.46
C LYS A 335 -26.14 6.21 15.64
N VAL A 336 -26.78 5.78 14.59
CA VAL A 336 -28.15 5.25 14.56
C VAL A 336 -28.13 3.74 14.72
#